data_6ffe6dd87ecf96f30798367f562ad692
#
_entry.id   6ffe6dd87ecf96f30798367f562ad692
#
_cell.length_a   1.000
_cell.length_b   1.000
_cell.length_c   1.000
_cell.angle_alpha   90.00
_cell.angle_beta   90.00
_cell.angle_gamma   90.00
#
_symmetry.space_group_name_H-M   'P 1'
#
loop_
_entity.id
_entity.type
_entity.pdbx_description
1 polymer ?
#
loop_
_entity_poly.entity_id
_entity_poly.type
_entity_poly.pdbx_seq_one_letter_code
_entity_poly.pdbx_strand_id
1 'polypeptide(L)'
;MKNLQKLLLLILPFFTACTKDNGNGNTPPAETMYFPPTTGTSWDTKTIASLGWNQSAIQPLKDYLLQKNSKSFMILVNGRIVMEEYFDGHTATTTWPWNSAGKTLTTATTGIAQQEGLLNINTSVSTYLGAGWTSAPANKENLVTSRHLLTMTSGLNDANNLVTPANLTYLADAGTRWSYHNVFQKLMDVVAAASGQDFEMYFNTKLKNKLGMDGFWNNGLIFKIYHSNTRSMARFGILALNKGKWESEQVVNENFFTESINTSQSINPAYGYLWWLNGKSSFMLPGGQTVYPGTLVPNAPPDMYAAMGAEDQRIY
;
A
#
# COMPACT_ATOMS: atom_id res chain seq x y z
N MET A 1 -45.50 2.91 58.52
CA MET A 1 -44.73 2.00 59.38
C MET A 1 -43.61 1.36 58.55
N LYS A 2 -42.44 1.37 59.07
CA LYS A 2 -41.17 0.77 58.63
C LYS A 2 -40.19 1.70 57.92
N ASN A 3 -39.18 1.96 58.70
CA ASN A 3 -38.01 2.76 58.58
C ASN A 3 -37.13 2.40 57.36
N LEU A 4 -36.70 3.43 56.64
CA LEU A 4 -35.61 3.37 55.68
C LEU A 4 -34.38 3.97 56.35
N GLN A 5 -33.47 3.10 56.79
CA GLN A 5 -32.14 3.49 57.29
C GLN A 5 -31.29 3.99 56.11
N LYS A 6 -30.88 5.25 56.21
CA LYS A 6 -29.87 5.86 55.33
C LYS A 6 -28.46 5.39 55.76
N LEU A 7 -27.84 4.60 54.92
CA LEU A 7 -26.41 4.26 55.07
C LEU A 7 -25.57 5.38 54.43
N LEU A 8 -24.93 6.18 55.27
CA LEU A 8 -24.00 7.23 54.89
C LEU A 8 -22.64 6.62 54.64
N LEU A 9 -22.24 6.46 53.35
CA LEU A 9 -20.89 6.03 52.97
C LEU A 9 -19.96 7.24 53.01
N LEU A 10 -19.06 7.27 54.00
CA LEU A 10 -17.92 8.20 54.06
C LEU A 10 -16.90 7.82 52.98
N ILE A 11 -16.78 8.63 51.93
CA ILE A 11 -15.69 8.54 50.99
C ILE A 11 -14.52 9.37 51.55
N LEU A 12 -13.48 8.67 52.04
CA LEU A 12 -12.19 9.29 52.34
C LEU A 12 -11.43 9.51 51.01
N PRO A 13 -10.96 10.72 50.72
CA PRO A 13 -10.07 10.91 49.57
C PRO A 13 -8.67 10.42 49.93
N PHE A 14 -8.22 9.33 49.28
CA PHE A 14 -6.82 8.99 49.27
C PHE A 14 -6.07 9.98 48.37
N PHE A 15 -5.42 10.95 48.98
CA PHE A 15 -4.36 11.71 48.32
C PHE A 15 -3.12 10.81 48.17
N THR A 16 -2.98 10.20 47.03
CA THR A 16 -1.66 9.67 46.61
C THR A 16 -0.81 10.88 46.25
N ALA A 17 0.15 11.20 47.09
CA ALA A 17 1.22 12.12 46.76
C ALA A 17 2.02 11.54 45.62
N CYS A 18 1.88 12.07 44.40
CA CYS A 18 2.84 11.85 43.33
C CYS A 18 4.15 12.52 43.75
N THR A 19 5.11 11.73 44.20
CA THR A 19 6.50 12.16 44.25
C THR A 19 6.91 12.46 42.83
N LYS A 20 7.28 13.71 42.57
CA LYS A 20 7.99 14.09 41.33
C LYS A 20 9.32 13.36 41.37
N ASP A 21 9.38 12.26 40.65
CA ASP A 21 10.65 11.65 40.29
C ASP A 21 11.32 12.58 39.29
N ASN A 22 12.32 13.35 39.74
CA ASN A 22 13.23 14.11 38.89
C ASN A 22 14.21 13.15 38.23
N GLY A 23 13.69 12.15 37.56
CA GLY A 23 14.45 11.30 36.66
C GLY A 23 14.82 12.13 35.42
N ASN A 24 16.11 12.47 35.35
CA ASN A 24 16.77 12.89 34.13
C ASN A 24 16.70 11.72 33.14
N GLY A 25 15.51 11.44 32.63
CA GLY A 25 15.28 10.43 31.60
C GLY A 25 15.85 10.96 30.30
N ASN A 26 17.12 10.71 30.04
CA ASN A 26 17.68 10.70 28.71
C ASN A 26 16.95 9.60 27.91
N THR A 27 15.75 9.91 27.44
CA THR A 27 15.12 9.11 26.40
C THR A 27 16.08 9.19 25.20
N PRO A 28 16.65 8.07 24.74
CA PRO A 28 17.53 8.13 23.56
C PRO A 28 16.80 8.86 22.45
N PRO A 29 17.46 9.76 21.71
CA PRO A 29 16.81 10.44 20.59
C PRO A 29 16.17 9.40 19.69
N ALA A 30 14.93 9.67 19.26
CA ALA A 30 14.20 8.79 18.36
C ALA A 30 15.12 8.46 17.16
N GLU A 31 15.32 7.18 16.92
CA GLU A 31 16.20 6.74 15.86
C GLU A 31 15.70 7.23 14.50
N THR A 32 16.56 7.89 13.75
CA THR A 32 16.21 8.42 12.42
C THR A 32 16.05 7.30 11.41
N MET A 33 15.12 7.51 10.46
CA MET A 33 14.94 6.63 9.31
C MET A 33 16.27 6.53 8.52
N TYR A 34 16.68 5.30 8.23
CA TYR A 34 17.81 5.01 7.36
C TYR A 34 17.31 4.75 5.94
N PHE A 35 18.03 5.30 4.98
CA PHE A 35 17.80 5.06 3.55
C PHE A 35 19.05 4.40 2.97
N PRO A 36 18.91 3.19 2.38
CA PRO A 36 20.06 2.54 1.77
C PRO A 36 20.53 3.32 0.54
N PRO A 37 21.85 3.36 0.26
CA PRO A 37 22.39 4.01 -0.94
C PRO A 37 21.67 3.52 -2.20
N THR A 38 21.42 4.42 -3.15
CA THR A 38 20.72 4.10 -4.40
C THR A 38 21.55 3.21 -5.34
N THR A 39 22.85 3.11 -5.08
CA THR A 39 23.80 2.27 -5.82
C THR A 39 24.53 1.31 -4.89
N GLY A 40 24.96 0.16 -5.43
CA GLY A 40 25.66 -0.87 -4.66
C GLY A 40 24.71 -1.72 -3.81
N THR A 41 25.29 -2.59 -2.97
CA THR A 41 24.55 -3.58 -2.19
C THR A 41 24.57 -3.31 -0.68
N SER A 42 25.23 -2.23 -0.24
CA SER A 42 25.34 -1.87 1.17
C SER A 42 23.97 -1.54 1.76
N TRP A 43 23.69 -2.06 2.96
CA TRP A 43 22.48 -1.76 3.70
C TRP A 43 22.73 -1.96 5.19
N ASP A 44 22.44 -0.96 6.00
CA ASP A 44 22.61 -1.07 7.45
C ASP A 44 21.69 -2.13 8.04
N THR A 45 22.17 -2.78 9.10
CA THR A 45 21.45 -3.84 9.78
C THR A 45 21.22 -3.51 11.26
N LYS A 46 20.23 -4.16 11.84
CA LYS A 46 19.99 -4.21 13.28
C LYS A 46 19.93 -5.65 13.75
N THR A 47 20.46 -5.93 14.93
CA THR A 47 20.33 -7.26 15.51
C THR A 47 18.97 -7.41 16.21
N ILE A 48 18.46 -8.63 16.21
CA ILE A 48 17.23 -9.00 16.93
C ILE A 48 17.37 -8.70 18.42
N ALA A 49 18.57 -8.97 18.98
CA ALA A 49 18.88 -8.70 20.38
C ALA A 49 18.80 -7.20 20.71
N SER A 50 19.27 -6.30 19.82
CA SER A 50 19.20 -4.85 20.06
C SER A 50 17.77 -4.30 20.10
N LEU A 51 16.80 -5.06 19.56
CA LEU A 51 15.37 -4.73 19.55
C LEU A 51 14.62 -5.38 20.72
N GLY A 52 15.28 -6.20 21.54
CA GLY A 52 14.64 -6.97 22.60
C GLY A 52 13.67 -8.06 22.08
N TRP A 53 13.80 -8.46 20.82
CA TRP A 53 12.92 -9.47 20.23
C TRP A 53 13.35 -10.88 20.61
N ASN A 54 12.40 -11.80 20.55
CA ASN A 54 12.64 -13.20 20.91
C ASN A 54 13.51 -13.92 19.86
N GLN A 55 14.80 -14.05 20.17
CA GLN A 55 15.79 -14.75 19.34
C GLN A 55 15.39 -16.21 19.04
N SER A 56 14.75 -16.91 19.99
CA SER A 56 14.37 -18.31 19.81
C SER A 56 13.21 -18.52 18.85
N ALA A 57 12.46 -17.45 18.50
CA ALA A 57 11.39 -17.51 17.53
C ALA A 57 11.87 -17.47 16.06
N ILE A 58 13.14 -17.18 15.81
CA ILE A 58 13.67 -16.99 14.46
C ILE A 58 13.70 -18.30 13.68
N GLN A 59 14.21 -19.38 14.26
CA GLN A 59 14.26 -20.65 13.53
C GLN A 59 12.86 -21.20 13.25
N PRO A 60 11.91 -21.23 14.19
CA PRO A 60 10.51 -21.57 13.88
C PRO A 60 9.88 -20.72 12.77
N LEU A 61 10.19 -19.41 12.71
CA LEU A 61 9.72 -18.53 11.62
C LEU A 61 10.31 -18.97 10.26
N LYS A 62 11.62 -19.23 10.20
CA LYS A 62 12.29 -19.70 8.98
C LYS A 62 11.71 -21.03 8.50
N ASP A 63 11.49 -21.97 9.40
CA ASP A 63 10.92 -23.28 9.11
C ASP A 63 9.48 -23.13 8.57
N TYR A 64 8.69 -22.25 9.16
CA TYR A 64 7.36 -21.92 8.69
C TYR A 64 7.38 -21.29 7.29
N LEU A 65 8.25 -20.31 7.04
CA LEU A 65 8.40 -19.67 5.74
C LEU A 65 8.79 -20.68 4.66
N LEU A 66 9.72 -21.58 4.97
CA LEU A 66 10.13 -22.66 4.06
C LEU A 66 8.96 -23.63 3.78
N GLN A 67 8.22 -24.03 4.82
CA GLN A 67 7.03 -24.88 4.68
C GLN A 67 5.95 -24.22 3.79
N LYS A 68 5.87 -22.89 3.78
CA LYS A 68 4.93 -22.12 2.96
C LYS A 68 5.46 -21.81 1.55
N ASN A 69 6.59 -22.39 1.15
CA ASN A 69 7.25 -22.15 -0.12
C ASN A 69 7.59 -20.66 -0.38
N SER A 70 7.84 -19.90 0.69
CA SER A 70 8.28 -18.52 0.60
C SER A 70 9.57 -18.44 -0.21
N LYS A 71 9.70 -17.45 -1.08
CA LYS A 71 10.92 -17.24 -1.89
C LYS A 71 11.90 -16.33 -1.17
N SER A 72 11.40 -15.32 -0.50
CA SER A 72 12.20 -14.41 0.32
C SER A 72 11.36 -13.80 1.43
N PHE A 73 12.03 -13.31 2.46
CA PHE A 73 11.39 -12.62 3.56
C PHE A 73 12.33 -11.56 4.14
N MET A 74 11.84 -10.33 4.33
CA MET A 74 12.60 -9.25 4.95
C MET A 74 11.80 -8.58 6.05
N ILE A 75 12.48 -8.23 7.14
CA ILE A 75 11.97 -7.33 8.18
C ILE A 75 12.89 -6.13 8.26
N LEU A 76 12.30 -4.94 8.21
CA LEU A 76 12.99 -3.67 8.40
C LEU A 76 12.49 -2.96 9.66
N VAL A 77 13.39 -2.32 10.37
CA VAL A 77 13.07 -1.37 11.44
C VAL A 77 13.78 -0.05 11.17
N ASN A 78 13.01 1.02 11.02
CA ASN A 78 13.53 2.34 10.67
C ASN A 78 14.48 2.30 9.44
N GLY A 79 14.10 1.52 8.41
CA GLY A 79 14.84 1.36 7.18
C GLY A 79 16.03 0.39 7.24
N ARG A 80 16.44 -0.12 8.42
CA ARG A 80 17.54 -1.06 8.58
C ARG A 80 17.06 -2.50 8.57
N ILE A 81 17.84 -3.39 7.95
CA ILE A 81 17.51 -4.81 7.87
C ILE A 81 17.69 -5.46 9.23
N VAL A 82 16.63 -6.10 9.74
CA VAL A 82 16.66 -6.97 10.92
C VAL A 82 16.76 -8.43 10.51
N MET A 83 16.07 -8.79 9.44
CA MET A 83 16.07 -10.12 8.86
C MET A 83 15.99 -10.04 7.35
N GLU A 84 16.79 -10.84 6.67
CA GLU A 84 16.78 -11.01 5.21
C GLU A 84 17.07 -12.48 4.91
N GLU A 85 16.07 -13.20 4.39
CA GLU A 85 16.15 -14.63 4.14
C GLU A 85 15.67 -14.96 2.73
N TYR A 86 16.30 -15.96 2.15
CA TYR A 86 16.00 -16.47 0.80
C TYR A 86 15.87 -17.98 0.84
N PHE A 87 14.93 -18.55 0.10
CA PHE A 87 14.57 -19.96 0.14
C PHE A 87 14.51 -20.55 -1.29
N ASP A 88 14.60 -21.86 -1.42
CA ASP A 88 14.42 -22.62 -2.67
C ASP A 88 15.24 -22.06 -3.84
N GLY A 89 16.50 -21.74 -3.61
CA GLY A 89 17.40 -21.21 -4.65
C GLY A 89 17.14 -19.74 -5.03
N HIS A 90 16.19 -19.07 -4.37
CA HIS A 90 16.04 -17.62 -4.50
C HIS A 90 17.26 -16.91 -3.89
N THR A 91 17.61 -15.74 -4.41
CA THR A 91 18.79 -14.96 -3.96
C THR A 91 18.44 -13.47 -3.90
N ALA A 92 19.35 -12.67 -3.36
CA ALA A 92 19.22 -11.22 -3.32
C ALA A 92 19.07 -10.56 -4.71
N THR A 93 19.50 -11.24 -5.76
CA THR A 93 19.43 -10.73 -7.14
C THR A 93 18.33 -11.40 -7.97
N THR A 94 17.64 -12.39 -7.44
CA THR A 94 16.57 -13.07 -8.18
C THR A 94 15.39 -12.13 -8.36
N THR A 95 14.97 -11.99 -9.61
CA THR A 95 13.80 -11.18 -10.00
C THR A 95 12.54 -12.01 -9.89
N TRP A 96 11.50 -11.47 -9.26
CA TRP A 96 10.23 -12.13 -9.02
C TRP A 96 9.05 -11.19 -9.30
N PRO A 97 7.88 -11.68 -9.77
CA PRO A 97 6.71 -10.85 -10.02
C PRO A 97 6.12 -10.30 -8.73
N TRP A 98 5.73 -9.02 -8.74
CA TRP A 98 4.97 -8.42 -7.63
C TRP A 98 3.50 -8.77 -7.68
N ASN A 99 3.04 -9.26 -8.81
CA ASN A 99 1.62 -9.47 -9.06
C ASN A 99 0.82 -8.20 -8.71
N SER A 100 -0.31 -8.34 -8.02
CA SER A 100 -1.13 -7.18 -7.67
C SER A 100 -0.51 -6.22 -6.64
N ALA A 101 0.56 -6.62 -5.94
CA ALA A 101 1.27 -5.68 -5.07
C ALA A 101 1.86 -4.51 -5.88
N GLY A 102 2.22 -4.75 -7.15
CA GLY A 102 2.70 -3.71 -8.06
C GLY A 102 1.68 -2.61 -8.42
N LYS A 103 0.38 -2.79 -8.11
CA LYS A 103 -0.63 -1.73 -8.26
C LYS A 103 -0.27 -0.47 -7.47
N THR A 104 0.36 -0.64 -6.32
CA THR A 104 0.78 0.49 -5.47
C THR A 104 1.89 1.33 -6.09
N LEU A 105 2.72 0.74 -6.98
CA LEU A 105 3.67 1.50 -7.80
C LEU A 105 2.94 2.40 -8.81
N THR A 106 1.84 1.92 -9.40
CA THR A 106 0.98 2.74 -10.28
C THR A 106 0.36 3.90 -9.49
N THR A 107 -0.09 3.64 -8.24
CA THR A 107 -0.59 4.71 -7.35
C THR A 107 0.48 5.77 -7.10
N ALA A 108 1.68 5.36 -6.67
CA ALA A 108 2.78 6.31 -6.40
C ALA A 108 3.13 7.14 -7.64
N THR A 109 3.24 6.49 -8.81
CA THR A 109 3.54 7.16 -10.09
C THR A 109 2.44 8.15 -10.49
N THR A 110 1.17 7.79 -10.29
CA THR A 110 0.03 8.71 -10.52
C THR A 110 0.10 9.90 -9.57
N GLY A 111 0.45 9.68 -8.30
CA GLY A 111 0.62 10.75 -7.31
C GLY A 111 1.74 11.71 -7.66
N ILE A 112 2.86 11.21 -8.21
CA ILE A 112 3.95 12.04 -8.71
C ILE A 112 3.48 12.91 -9.88
N ALA A 113 2.77 12.33 -10.85
CA ALA A 113 2.25 13.09 -11.98
C ALA A 113 1.24 14.17 -11.55
N GLN A 114 0.43 13.90 -10.53
CA GLN A 114 -0.43 14.92 -9.92
C GLN A 114 0.37 15.99 -9.20
N GLN A 115 1.41 15.64 -8.44
CA GLN A 115 2.31 16.58 -7.75
C GLN A 115 3.01 17.51 -8.75
N GLU A 116 3.37 17.01 -9.92
CA GLU A 116 3.96 17.81 -11.01
C GLU A 116 2.92 18.66 -11.78
N GLY A 117 1.64 18.58 -11.42
CA GLY A 117 0.56 19.33 -12.08
C GLY A 117 0.19 18.81 -13.47
N LEU A 118 0.68 17.61 -13.85
CA LEU A 118 0.41 17.01 -15.16
C LEU A 118 -0.99 16.44 -15.26
N LEU A 119 -1.54 15.96 -14.15
CA LEU A 119 -2.91 15.44 -14.08
C LEU A 119 -3.58 15.85 -12.77
N ASN A 120 -4.91 15.76 -12.77
CA ASN A 120 -5.75 15.84 -11.59
C ASN A 120 -6.59 14.57 -11.51
N ILE A 121 -6.47 13.80 -10.43
CA ILE A 121 -7.17 12.52 -10.29
C ILE A 121 -8.70 12.67 -10.28
N ASN A 122 -9.24 13.85 -10.01
CA ASN A 122 -10.67 14.12 -10.01
C ASN A 122 -11.21 14.53 -11.40
N THR A 123 -10.32 14.70 -12.38
CA THR A 123 -10.71 14.97 -13.77
C THR A 123 -11.05 13.66 -14.48
N SER A 124 -11.99 13.73 -15.44
CA SER A 124 -12.38 12.59 -16.27
C SER A 124 -11.18 11.97 -16.97
N VAL A 125 -11.13 10.63 -17.01
CA VAL A 125 -10.13 9.87 -17.78
C VAL A 125 -10.18 10.25 -19.25
N SER A 126 -11.37 10.55 -19.80
CA SER A 126 -11.53 10.99 -21.18
C SER A 126 -10.80 12.30 -21.52
N THR A 127 -10.49 13.12 -20.52
CA THR A 127 -9.66 14.34 -20.72
C THR A 127 -8.24 13.98 -21.17
N TYR A 128 -7.72 12.85 -20.73
CA TYR A 128 -6.35 12.39 -21.04
C TYR A 128 -6.33 11.40 -22.21
N LEU A 129 -7.29 10.48 -22.26
CA LEU A 129 -7.31 9.39 -23.24
C LEU A 129 -8.20 9.68 -24.47
N GLY A 130 -8.97 10.76 -24.45
CA GLY A 130 -10.02 11.01 -25.44
C GLY A 130 -11.29 10.21 -25.17
N ALA A 131 -12.33 10.45 -25.96
CA ALA A 131 -13.57 9.69 -25.89
C ALA A 131 -13.41 8.31 -26.56
N GLY A 132 -14.18 7.32 -26.08
CA GLY A 132 -14.18 5.95 -26.64
C GLY A 132 -13.07 5.06 -26.08
N TRP A 133 -12.47 5.42 -24.94
CA TRP A 133 -11.56 4.52 -24.24
C TRP A 133 -12.31 3.36 -23.56
N THR A 134 -13.65 3.46 -23.50
CA THR A 134 -14.59 2.42 -23.11
C THR A 134 -15.71 2.25 -24.17
N SER A 135 -16.56 1.24 -24.01
CA SER A 135 -17.83 1.10 -24.73
C SER A 135 -19.05 1.48 -23.85
N ALA A 136 -18.81 2.16 -22.74
CA ALA A 136 -19.90 2.76 -21.97
C ALA A 136 -20.53 3.94 -22.75
N PRO A 137 -21.81 4.28 -22.50
CA PRO A 137 -22.40 5.50 -23.03
C PRO A 137 -21.53 6.72 -22.67
N ALA A 138 -21.36 7.65 -23.61
CA ALA A 138 -20.43 8.78 -23.45
C ALA A 138 -20.71 9.61 -22.18
N ASN A 139 -21.96 9.79 -21.78
CA ASN A 139 -22.33 10.47 -20.54
C ASN A 139 -21.93 9.68 -19.28
N LYS A 140 -21.70 8.38 -19.36
CA LYS A 140 -21.22 7.54 -18.27
C LYS A 140 -19.68 7.42 -18.28
N GLU A 141 -19.08 7.26 -19.46
CA GLU A 141 -17.62 7.28 -19.62
C GLU A 141 -17.02 8.57 -19.07
N ASN A 142 -17.60 9.73 -19.37
CA ASN A 142 -17.14 11.04 -18.94
C ASN A 142 -17.19 11.25 -17.40
N LEU A 143 -17.93 10.43 -16.65
CA LEU A 143 -17.97 10.49 -15.20
C LEU A 143 -16.85 9.68 -14.54
N VAL A 144 -16.17 8.80 -15.29
CA VAL A 144 -15.07 8.00 -14.74
C VAL A 144 -13.82 8.86 -14.64
N THR A 145 -13.35 9.07 -13.41
CA THR A 145 -12.13 9.82 -13.11
C THR A 145 -10.97 8.87 -12.78
N SER A 146 -9.74 9.37 -12.81
CA SER A 146 -8.57 8.62 -12.33
C SER A 146 -8.72 8.19 -10.87
N ARG A 147 -9.41 9.00 -10.04
CA ARG A 147 -9.75 8.62 -8.67
C ARG A 147 -10.62 7.36 -8.62
N HIS A 148 -11.59 7.21 -9.50
CA HIS A 148 -12.41 6.00 -9.57
C HIS A 148 -11.59 4.76 -9.96
N LEU A 149 -10.54 4.91 -10.75
CA LEU A 149 -9.60 3.82 -11.06
C LEU A 149 -8.73 3.46 -9.84
N LEU A 150 -8.21 4.46 -9.12
CA LEU A 150 -7.42 4.28 -7.89
C LEU A 150 -8.24 3.60 -6.77
N THR A 151 -9.52 3.89 -6.69
CA THR A 151 -10.41 3.38 -5.62
C THR A 151 -11.17 2.12 -6.01
N MET A 152 -10.96 1.61 -7.22
CA MET A 152 -11.68 0.45 -7.76
C MET A 152 -13.21 0.65 -7.85
N THR A 153 -13.63 1.86 -8.19
CA THR A 153 -15.07 2.23 -8.24
C THR A 153 -15.47 2.81 -9.60
N SER A 154 -14.83 2.38 -10.69
CA SER A 154 -15.13 2.90 -12.03
C SER A 154 -16.57 2.63 -12.53
N GLY A 155 -17.22 1.59 -11.99
CA GLY A 155 -18.54 1.15 -12.45
C GLY A 155 -18.52 0.42 -13.81
N LEU A 156 -17.33 0.19 -14.38
CA LEU A 156 -17.18 -0.56 -15.61
C LEU A 156 -17.32 -2.06 -15.38
N ASN A 157 -17.73 -2.78 -16.41
CA ASN A 157 -17.97 -4.22 -16.36
C ASN A 157 -16.68 -4.99 -16.05
N ASP A 158 -16.73 -5.84 -15.06
CA ASP A 158 -15.63 -6.64 -14.52
C ASP A 158 -15.78 -8.15 -14.78
N ALA A 159 -16.66 -8.54 -15.72
CA ALA A 159 -16.91 -9.94 -16.04
C ALA A 159 -15.69 -10.66 -16.65
N ASN A 160 -14.72 -9.90 -17.19
CA ASN A 160 -13.46 -10.46 -17.68
C ASN A 160 -12.29 -9.51 -17.34
N ASN A 161 -11.06 -10.02 -17.50
CA ASN A 161 -9.85 -9.28 -17.12
C ASN A 161 -9.27 -8.38 -18.22
N LEU A 162 -9.88 -8.36 -19.43
CA LEU A 162 -9.39 -7.56 -20.53
C LEU A 162 -9.81 -6.08 -20.37
N VAL A 163 -8.88 -5.18 -20.63
CA VAL A 163 -9.09 -3.72 -20.50
C VAL A 163 -9.12 -3.01 -21.87
N THR A 164 -9.62 -3.71 -22.88
CA THR A 164 -9.89 -3.11 -24.19
C THR A 164 -11.21 -2.33 -24.16
N PRO A 165 -11.40 -1.32 -25.00
CA PRO A 165 -12.68 -0.57 -25.07
C PRO A 165 -13.90 -1.47 -25.16
N ALA A 166 -13.85 -2.53 -25.99
CA ALA A 166 -14.96 -3.47 -26.17
C ALA A 166 -15.37 -4.22 -24.89
N ASN A 167 -14.42 -4.44 -23.95
CA ASN A 167 -14.67 -5.14 -22.69
C ASN A 167 -15.05 -4.19 -21.55
N LEU A 168 -14.72 -2.92 -21.65
CA LEU A 168 -15.02 -1.90 -20.65
C LEU A 168 -16.39 -1.29 -20.91
N THR A 169 -17.45 -2.10 -20.76
CA THR A 169 -18.83 -1.66 -20.91
C THR A 169 -19.36 -1.06 -19.61
N TYR A 170 -20.48 -0.33 -19.68
CA TYR A 170 -21.15 0.19 -18.48
C TYR A 170 -21.82 -0.92 -17.68
N LEU A 171 -21.65 -0.92 -16.37
CA LEU A 171 -22.34 -1.80 -15.43
C LEU A 171 -23.05 -1.02 -14.31
N ALA A 172 -22.40 0.00 -13.76
CA ALA A 172 -22.92 0.84 -12.69
C ALA A 172 -22.39 2.27 -12.84
N ASP A 173 -22.97 3.22 -12.14
CA ASP A 173 -22.42 4.59 -12.11
C ASP A 173 -21.08 4.62 -11.37
N ALA A 174 -20.16 5.43 -11.87
CA ALA A 174 -18.86 5.64 -11.24
C ALA A 174 -19.03 6.07 -9.77
N GLY A 175 -18.29 5.43 -8.87
CA GLY A 175 -18.38 5.67 -7.43
C GLY A 175 -19.44 4.86 -6.68
N THR A 176 -20.31 4.08 -7.36
CA THR A 176 -21.44 3.38 -6.71
C THR A 176 -21.21 1.88 -6.50
N ARG A 177 -20.18 1.30 -7.13
CA ARG A 177 -19.86 -0.12 -7.03
C ARG A 177 -18.34 -0.30 -6.90
N TRP A 178 -17.91 -0.99 -5.85
CA TRP A 178 -16.50 -1.40 -5.72
C TRP A 178 -16.29 -2.71 -6.48
N SER A 179 -15.24 -2.77 -7.29
CA SER A 179 -14.85 -3.98 -7.99
C SER A 179 -13.34 -4.04 -8.22
N TYR A 180 -12.71 -5.07 -7.66
CA TYR A 180 -11.28 -5.30 -7.87
C TYR A 180 -11.06 -5.79 -9.31
N HIS A 181 -10.73 -4.87 -10.20
CA HIS A 181 -10.66 -5.10 -11.64
C HIS A 181 -9.41 -4.48 -12.26
N ASN A 182 -8.98 -5.04 -13.40
CA ASN A 182 -7.76 -4.60 -14.08
C ASN A 182 -7.86 -3.21 -14.73
N VAL A 183 -9.03 -2.58 -14.74
CA VAL A 183 -9.22 -1.24 -15.32
C VAL A 183 -8.29 -0.18 -14.69
N PHE A 184 -7.78 -0.41 -13.47
CA PHE A 184 -6.75 0.46 -12.88
C PHE A 184 -5.55 0.69 -13.80
N GLN A 185 -5.23 -0.26 -14.70
CA GLN A 185 -4.12 -0.13 -15.66
C GLN A 185 -4.27 1.07 -16.59
N LYS A 186 -5.50 1.56 -16.81
CA LYS A 186 -5.72 2.80 -17.54
C LYS A 186 -5.08 4.04 -16.90
N LEU A 187 -4.72 3.95 -15.60
CA LEU A 187 -3.88 4.97 -14.96
C LEU A 187 -2.50 5.06 -15.61
N MET A 188 -1.95 3.95 -16.08
CA MET A 188 -0.67 3.96 -16.80
C MET A 188 -0.80 4.74 -18.11
N ASP A 189 -1.89 4.51 -18.85
CA ASP A 189 -2.18 5.24 -20.08
C ASP A 189 -2.44 6.73 -19.79
N VAL A 190 -3.17 7.05 -18.70
CA VAL A 190 -3.40 8.44 -18.25
C VAL A 190 -2.09 9.16 -17.93
N VAL A 191 -1.20 8.52 -17.15
CA VAL A 191 0.12 9.10 -16.83
C VAL A 191 0.94 9.30 -18.09
N ALA A 192 0.94 8.33 -19.01
CA ALA A 192 1.67 8.45 -20.28
C ALA A 192 1.13 9.62 -21.13
N ALA A 193 -0.17 9.72 -21.28
CA ALA A 193 -0.80 10.82 -22.03
C ALA A 193 -0.54 12.20 -21.37
N ALA A 194 -0.66 12.27 -20.04
CA ALA A 194 -0.49 13.52 -19.29
C ALA A 194 0.97 13.99 -19.28
N SER A 195 1.94 13.06 -19.21
CA SER A 195 3.37 13.39 -19.18
C SER A 195 4.01 13.54 -20.56
N GLY A 196 3.35 13.07 -21.62
CA GLY A 196 3.92 12.97 -22.95
C GLY A 196 5.06 11.95 -23.06
N GLN A 197 5.20 11.03 -22.10
CA GLN A 197 6.23 10.01 -22.05
C GLN A 197 5.61 8.62 -21.91
N ASP A 198 6.31 7.57 -22.34
CA ASP A 198 5.93 6.21 -21.97
C ASP A 198 5.87 6.03 -20.45
N PHE A 199 4.88 5.29 -19.96
CA PHE A 199 4.69 5.09 -18.53
C PHE A 199 5.92 4.51 -17.83
N GLU A 200 6.58 3.52 -18.43
CA GLU A 200 7.76 2.90 -17.83
C GLU A 200 8.94 3.87 -17.78
N MET A 201 9.12 4.69 -18.80
CA MET A 201 10.14 5.74 -18.81
C MET A 201 9.89 6.76 -17.69
N TYR A 202 8.64 7.23 -17.56
CA TYR A 202 8.24 8.16 -16.51
C TYR A 202 8.42 7.53 -15.11
N PHE A 203 7.91 6.32 -14.89
CA PHE A 203 8.09 5.56 -13.65
C PHE A 203 9.58 5.37 -13.30
N ASN A 204 10.40 4.95 -14.26
CA ASN A 204 11.83 4.75 -14.04
C ASN A 204 12.51 6.04 -13.58
N THR A 205 12.22 7.15 -14.24
CA THR A 205 12.86 8.44 -13.93
C THR A 205 12.36 9.03 -12.63
N LYS A 206 11.05 8.97 -12.38
CA LYS A 206 10.42 9.71 -11.29
C LYS A 206 10.33 8.92 -9.98
N LEU A 207 10.36 7.59 -10.04
CA LEU A 207 10.23 6.73 -8.86
C LEU A 207 11.39 5.73 -8.75
N LYS A 208 11.52 4.80 -9.69
CA LYS A 208 12.42 3.65 -9.58
C LYS A 208 13.86 4.05 -9.29
N ASN A 209 14.43 4.93 -10.11
CA ASN A 209 15.84 5.34 -10.01
C ASN A 209 16.11 6.17 -8.76
N LYS A 210 15.16 6.98 -8.31
CA LYS A 210 15.27 7.77 -7.07
C LYS A 210 15.38 6.89 -5.83
N LEU A 211 14.73 5.75 -5.83
CA LEU A 211 14.81 4.78 -4.74
C LEU A 211 15.97 3.79 -4.89
N GLY A 212 16.67 3.78 -6.02
CA GLY A 212 17.67 2.77 -6.34
C GLY A 212 17.07 1.37 -6.48
N MET A 213 15.84 1.26 -7.00
CA MET A 213 15.18 -0.02 -7.26
C MET A 213 15.69 -0.62 -8.57
N ASP A 214 15.79 -1.95 -8.59
CA ASP A 214 15.90 -2.73 -9.83
C ASP A 214 14.51 -3.12 -10.30
N GLY A 215 14.42 -3.61 -11.53
CA GLY A 215 13.19 -4.22 -12.04
C GLY A 215 12.67 -3.58 -13.33
N PHE A 216 11.61 -4.19 -13.84
CA PHE A 216 10.98 -3.84 -15.10
C PHE A 216 9.51 -4.24 -15.11
N TRP A 217 8.73 -3.60 -15.98
CA TRP A 217 7.35 -3.99 -16.26
C TRP A 217 7.32 -5.04 -17.36
N ASN A 218 6.76 -6.20 -17.05
CA ASN A 218 6.48 -7.23 -18.05
C ASN A 218 5.08 -7.01 -18.63
N ASN A 219 5.02 -6.93 -19.96
CA ASN A 219 3.74 -6.87 -20.68
C ASN A 219 3.15 -8.28 -20.77
N GLY A 220 2.38 -8.69 -19.74
CA GLY A 220 1.58 -9.91 -19.79
C GLY A 220 0.41 -9.77 -20.77
N LEU A 221 -0.21 -10.90 -21.12
CA LEU A 221 -1.35 -10.94 -22.04
C LEU A 221 -2.56 -10.15 -21.53
N ILE A 222 -2.72 -10.03 -20.23
CA ILE A 222 -3.92 -9.44 -19.60
C ILE A 222 -3.58 -8.14 -18.87
N PHE A 223 -2.41 -8.06 -18.23
CA PHE A 223 -1.97 -6.88 -17.48
C PHE A 223 -0.45 -6.81 -17.36
N LYS A 224 0.04 -5.59 -17.13
CA LYS A 224 1.45 -5.34 -16.86
C LYS A 224 1.77 -5.73 -15.41
N ILE A 225 2.82 -6.50 -15.22
CA ILE A 225 3.31 -6.92 -13.90
C ILE A 225 4.72 -6.35 -13.69
N TYR A 226 4.93 -5.72 -12.55
CA TYR A 226 6.28 -5.32 -12.16
C TYR A 226 7.05 -6.52 -11.60
N HIS A 227 8.30 -6.66 -12.01
CA HIS A 227 9.22 -7.69 -11.55
C HIS A 227 10.45 -7.02 -10.94
N SER A 228 10.87 -7.45 -9.77
CA SER A 228 12.11 -6.98 -9.16
C SER A 228 12.65 -7.97 -8.13
N ASN A 229 13.81 -7.65 -7.55
CA ASN A 229 14.34 -8.35 -6.40
C ASN A 229 13.65 -7.90 -5.09
N THR A 230 13.85 -8.67 -4.01
CA THR A 230 13.26 -8.42 -2.68
C THR A 230 13.68 -7.07 -2.09
N ARG A 231 14.94 -6.67 -2.28
CA ARG A 231 15.43 -5.38 -1.78
C ARG A 231 14.76 -4.18 -2.46
N SER A 232 14.36 -4.32 -3.72
CA SER A 232 13.55 -3.30 -4.41
C SER A 232 12.15 -3.17 -3.80
N MET A 233 11.52 -4.29 -3.42
CA MET A 233 10.27 -4.25 -2.65
C MET A 233 10.46 -3.53 -1.31
N ALA A 234 11.54 -3.84 -0.60
CA ALA A 234 11.87 -3.21 0.69
C ALA A 234 12.12 -1.69 0.55
N ARG A 235 12.79 -1.23 -0.51
CA ARG A 235 12.99 0.20 -0.80
C ARG A 235 11.66 0.93 -0.99
N PHE A 236 10.74 0.34 -1.74
CA PHE A 236 9.40 0.90 -1.88
C PHE A 236 8.64 0.87 -0.55
N GLY A 237 8.82 -0.18 0.27
CA GLY A 237 8.30 -0.25 1.63
C GLY A 237 8.80 0.89 2.53
N ILE A 238 10.09 1.26 2.44
CA ILE A 238 10.65 2.43 3.17
C ILE A 238 10.01 3.74 2.71
N LEU A 239 9.86 3.93 1.39
CA LEU A 239 9.15 5.12 0.86
C LEU A 239 7.73 5.19 1.42
N ALA A 240 7.04 4.05 1.44
CA ALA A 240 5.67 3.96 1.96
C ALA A 240 5.61 4.26 3.46
N LEU A 241 6.47 3.65 4.26
CA LEU A 241 6.58 3.89 5.71
C LEU A 241 6.86 5.36 6.02
N ASN A 242 7.65 6.03 5.17
CA ASN A 242 8.03 7.44 5.31
C ASN A 242 7.11 8.38 4.50
N LYS A 243 5.88 7.95 4.22
CA LYS A 243 4.82 8.76 3.59
C LYS A 243 5.24 9.46 2.30
N GLY A 244 5.92 8.69 1.43
CA GLY A 244 6.35 9.19 0.12
C GLY A 244 7.64 10.02 0.13
N LYS A 245 8.32 10.14 1.27
CA LYS A 245 9.58 10.85 1.39
C LYS A 245 10.77 9.88 1.35
N TRP A 246 11.78 10.16 0.53
CA TRP A 246 13.05 9.45 0.46
C TRP A 246 14.19 10.41 0.79
N GLU A 247 14.94 10.14 1.85
CA GLU A 247 15.91 11.06 2.42
C GLU A 247 15.31 12.46 2.69
N SER A 248 15.78 13.50 2.02
CA SER A 248 15.24 14.85 2.10
C SER A 248 14.19 15.18 1.05
N GLU A 249 14.01 14.32 0.03
CA GLU A 249 13.11 14.56 -1.10
C GLU A 249 11.70 14.00 -0.85
N GLN A 250 10.67 14.82 -1.05
CA GLN A 250 9.27 14.36 -1.10
C GLN A 250 8.99 13.82 -2.50
N VAL A 251 9.26 12.53 -2.73
CA VAL A 251 9.10 11.85 -4.03
C VAL A 251 7.63 11.76 -4.42
N VAL A 252 6.77 11.39 -3.49
CA VAL A 252 5.31 11.40 -3.64
C VAL A 252 4.72 12.35 -2.61
N ASN A 253 3.88 13.29 -3.02
CA ASN A 253 3.24 14.25 -2.12
C ASN A 253 2.67 13.57 -0.88
N GLU A 254 2.97 14.08 0.32
CA GLU A 254 2.60 13.47 1.60
C GLU A 254 1.07 13.37 1.76
N ASN A 255 0.31 14.39 1.36
CA ASN A 255 -1.14 14.37 1.44
C ASN A 255 -1.73 13.31 0.51
N PHE A 256 -1.25 13.24 -0.74
CA PHE A 256 -1.67 12.19 -1.68
C PHE A 256 -1.35 10.79 -1.14
N PHE A 257 -0.13 10.60 -0.58
CA PHE A 257 0.26 9.33 0.00
C PHE A 257 -0.62 8.97 1.19
N THR A 258 -0.87 9.92 2.08
CA THR A 258 -1.74 9.76 3.25
C THR A 258 -3.17 9.39 2.83
N GLU A 259 -3.73 10.06 1.81
CA GLU A 259 -5.03 9.68 1.25
C GLU A 259 -5.01 8.26 0.67
N SER A 260 -3.91 7.85 0.03
CA SER A 260 -3.80 6.54 -0.60
C SER A 260 -3.83 5.37 0.39
N ILE A 261 -3.39 5.57 1.63
CA ILE A 261 -3.38 4.59 2.71
C ILE A 261 -4.51 4.80 3.73
N ASN A 262 -5.53 5.55 3.37
CA ASN A 262 -6.75 5.73 4.15
C ASN A 262 -7.97 5.24 3.36
N THR A 263 -9.08 5.02 4.07
CA THR A 263 -10.35 4.64 3.44
C THR A 263 -10.72 5.65 2.35
N SER A 264 -10.83 5.18 1.11
CA SER A 264 -11.02 6.03 -0.07
C SER A 264 -12.48 6.20 -0.49
N GLN A 265 -13.34 5.31 -0.03
CA GLN A 265 -14.77 5.25 -0.33
C GLN A 265 -15.49 4.36 0.69
N SER A 266 -16.82 4.47 0.81
CA SER A 266 -17.61 3.81 1.86
C SER A 266 -18.04 2.36 1.54
N ILE A 267 -17.88 1.89 0.31
CA ILE A 267 -18.36 0.56 -0.13
C ILE A 267 -17.45 -0.55 0.39
N ASN A 268 -16.12 -0.36 0.29
CA ASN A 268 -15.10 -1.22 0.87
C ASN A 268 -14.15 -0.39 1.74
N PRO A 269 -14.45 -0.17 3.02
CA PRO A 269 -13.62 0.66 3.89
C PRO A 269 -12.16 0.21 4.01
N ALA A 270 -11.89 -1.09 3.77
CA ALA A 270 -10.55 -1.67 3.82
C ALA A 270 -9.74 -1.46 2.53
N TYR A 271 -10.10 -0.46 1.70
CA TYR A 271 -9.38 -0.17 0.47
C TYR A 271 -9.12 1.33 0.27
N GLY A 272 -7.84 1.65 0.06
CA GLY A 272 -7.37 2.98 -0.26
C GLY A 272 -7.19 3.18 -1.78
N TYR A 273 -6.13 3.90 -2.19
CA TYR A 273 -5.74 4.00 -3.60
C TYR A 273 -4.85 2.82 -3.96
N LEU A 274 -5.47 1.69 -4.30
CA LEU A 274 -4.84 0.40 -4.62
C LEU A 274 -4.04 -0.22 -3.45
N TRP A 275 -4.20 0.30 -2.24
CA TRP A 275 -3.68 -0.24 -0.98
C TRP A 275 -4.78 -0.96 -0.20
N TRP A 276 -4.42 -2.06 0.44
CA TRP A 276 -5.27 -2.76 1.40
C TRP A 276 -5.06 -2.18 2.80
N LEU A 277 -6.14 -2.02 3.55
CA LEU A 277 -6.15 -1.38 4.87
C LEU A 277 -6.69 -2.34 5.93
N ASN A 278 -5.99 -2.43 7.06
CA ASN A 278 -6.48 -3.19 8.21
C ASN A 278 -7.29 -2.30 9.17
N GLY A 279 -7.78 -2.90 10.27
CA GLY A 279 -8.49 -2.19 11.35
C GLY A 279 -9.83 -1.56 10.95
N LYS A 280 -10.40 -1.93 9.81
CA LYS A 280 -11.71 -1.42 9.36
C LYS A 280 -12.83 -2.34 9.83
N SER A 281 -14.06 -1.81 9.89
CA SER A 281 -15.25 -2.55 10.36
C SER A 281 -15.73 -3.62 9.39
N SER A 282 -15.35 -3.52 8.12
CA SER A 282 -15.69 -4.48 7.06
C SER A 282 -14.71 -4.41 5.90
N PHE A 283 -14.71 -5.45 5.09
CA PHE A 283 -13.92 -5.52 3.87
C PHE A 283 -14.63 -6.31 2.78
N MET A 284 -14.21 -6.11 1.52
CA MET A 284 -14.61 -6.92 0.37
C MET A 284 -13.35 -7.54 -0.24
N LEU A 285 -13.49 -8.69 -0.88
CA LEU A 285 -12.41 -9.40 -1.56
C LEU A 285 -12.58 -9.35 -3.09
N PRO A 286 -11.51 -9.59 -3.86
CA PRO A 286 -11.59 -9.73 -5.31
C PRO A 286 -12.60 -10.80 -5.74
N GLY A 287 -13.28 -10.58 -6.86
CA GLY A 287 -14.16 -11.56 -7.51
C GLY A 287 -15.59 -11.63 -6.97
N GLY A 288 -15.99 -10.73 -6.06
CA GLY A 288 -17.34 -10.73 -5.52
C GLY A 288 -17.82 -9.37 -5.00
N GLN A 289 -19.08 -9.32 -4.57
CA GLN A 289 -19.71 -8.16 -3.92
C GLN A 289 -20.04 -8.45 -2.45
N THR A 290 -19.55 -9.58 -1.90
CA THR A 290 -19.78 -9.93 -0.50
C THR A 290 -19.01 -8.99 0.42
N VAL A 291 -19.71 -8.40 1.38
CA VAL A 291 -19.13 -7.60 2.46
C VAL A 291 -18.92 -8.54 3.67
N TYR A 292 -17.66 -8.65 4.09
CA TYR A 292 -17.27 -9.43 5.26
C TYR A 292 -17.14 -8.49 6.47
N PRO A 293 -17.72 -8.81 7.63
CA PRO A 293 -17.57 -8.03 8.84
C PRO A 293 -16.17 -8.20 9.46
N GLY A 294 -15.69 -7.17 10.16
CA GLY A 294 -14.43 -7.20 10.89
C GLY A 294 -13.22 -6.76 10.06
N THR A 295 -12.03 -6.98 10.62
CA THR A 295 -10.76 -6.54 10.05
C THR A 295 -10.22 -7.53 9.01
N LEU A 296 -9.53 -7.03 8.00
CA LEU A 296 -8.97 -7.84 6.91
C LEU A 296 -7.98 -8.90 7.42
N VAL A 297 -7.12 -8.53 8.37
CA VAL A 297 -6.12 -9.40 9.00
C VAL A 297 -6.28 -9.28 10.52
N PRO A 298 -7.05 -10.20 11.17
CA PRO A 298 -7.45 -10.03 12.58
C PRO A 298 -6.31 -9.90 13.58
N ASN A 299 -5.18 -10.58 13.33
CA ASN A 299 -4.03 -10.60 14.25
C ASN A 299 -2.95 -9.56 13.91
N ALA A 300 -3.16 -8.72 12.89
CA ALA A 300 -2.25 -7.64 12.54
C ALA A 300 -2.64 -6.33 13.23
N PRO A 301 -1.70 -5.38 13.41
CA PRO A 301 -2.01 -4.07 13.92
C PRO A 301 -3.13 -3.38 13.13
N PRO A 302 -4.03 -2.62 13.79
CA PRO A 302 -5.17 -2.00 13.12
C PRO A 302 -4.78 -0.90 12.13
N ASP A 303 -3.62 -0.30 12.29
CA ASP A 303 -3.05 0.73 11.42
C ASP A 303 -2.21 0.17 10.26
N MET A 304 -2.12 -1.16 10.15
CA MET A 304 -1.41 -1.82 9.04
C MET A 304 -2.08 -1.46 7.71
N TYR A 305 -1.28 -1.08 6.74
CA TYR A 305 -1.66 -1.02 5.33
C TYR A 305 -0.70 -1.89 4.50
N ALA A 306 -1.19 -2.43 3.38
CA ALA A 306 -0.45 -3.43 2.65
C ALA A 306 -0.61 -3.32 1.14
N ALA A 307 0.50 -3.53 0.42
CA ALA A 307 0.46 -3.94 -0.97
C ALA A 307 0.33 -5.46 -1.00
N MET A 308 -0.75 -5.98 -1.62
CA MET A 308 -1.00 -7.42 -1.67
C MET A 308 -1.16 -7.92 -3.11
N GLY A 309 -0.47 -9.00 -3.42
CA GLY A 309 -0.53 -9.67 -4.70
C GLY A 309 -0.82 -11.16 -4.56
N ALA A 310 -1.26 -11.77 -5.67
CA ALA A 310 -1.40 -13.22 -5.77
C ALA A 310 -0.08 -13.91 -5.39
N GLU A 311 -0.17 -15.15 -4.94
CA GLU A 311 0.97 -15.96 -4.48
C GLU A 311 1.75 -15.28 -3.34
N ASP A 312 1.00 -14.57 -2.47
CA ASP A 312 1.50 -13.92 -1.26
C ASP A 312 2.65 -12.91 -1.47
N GLN A 313 2.63 -12.20 -2.61
CA GLN A 313 3.50 -11.04 -2.79
C GLN A 313 3.02 -9.91 -1.86
N ARG A 314 3.86 -9.51 -0.88
CA ARG A 314 3.42 -8.62 0.21
C ARG A 314 4.45 -7.53 0.52
N ILE A 315 3.94 -6.32 0.80
CA ILE A 315 4.64 -5.25 1.53
C ILE A 315 3.67 -4.77 2.60
N TYR A 316 4.07 -4.86 3.88
CA TYR A 316 3.28 -4.44 5.03
C TYR A 316 3.89 -3.22 5.68
#